data_481ba97d82315b33c993c3ade9eb3b44
#
_entry.id   481ba97d82315b33c993c3ade9eb3b44
#
_cell.length_a   1.000
_cell.length_b   1.000
_cell.length_c   1.000
_cell.angle_alpha   90.00
_cell.angle_beta   90.00
_cell.angle_gamma   90.00
#
_symmetry.space_group_name_H-M   'P 1'
#
loop_
_entity.id
_entity.type
_entity.pdbx_description
1 polymer ?
#
loop_
_entity_poly.entity_id
_entity_poly.type
_entity_poly.pdbx_seq_one_letter_code
_entity_poly.pdbx_strand_id
1 'polypeptide(L)'
;MKNLVGYINKLIEKDELWRFYKSKEWITLRDNVLMEQHNECQKCKDRGIIKRYDTDSKGKKKLITTVHHERHVRDYPELALSKYYIDEDGAKRRQLNTICKACHNNEHPEKQKKRNVEKYINEERW
;
A
#
# COMPACT_ATOMS: atom_id res chain seq x y z
N MET A 1 17.34 -6.26 2.92
CA MET A 1 17.85 -5.16 3.75
C MET A 1 18.13 -5.70 5.14
N LYS A 2 19.36 -5.57 5.59
CA LYS A 2 19.75 -6.13 6.87
C LYS A 2 19.14 -5.43 8.07
N ASN A 3 18.90 -4.13 7.96
CA ASN A 3 18.35 -3.36 9.05
C ASN A 3 17.18 -2.54 8.52
N LEU A 4 16.11 -3.25 8.24
CA LEU A 4 14.93 -2.64 7.64
C LEU A 4 14.35 -1.53 8.51
N VAL A 5 14.18 -1.79 9.80
CA VAL A 5 13.58 -0.80 10.70
C VAL A 5 14.44 0.47 10.75
N GLY A 6 15.76 0.31 10.91
CA GLY A 6 16.66 1.46 10.93
C GLY A 6 16.63 2.24 9.63
N TYR A 7 16.61 1.55 8.52
CA TYR A 7 16.54 2.19 7.21
C TYR A 7 15.25 2.99 7.05
N ILE A 8 14.11 2.38 7.37
CA ILE A 8 12.81 3.04 7.27
C ILE A 8 12.74 4.27 8.19
N ASN A 9 13.17 4.11 9.44
CA ASN A 9 13.15 5.23 10.40
C ASN A 9 14.00 6.39 9.92
N LYS A 10 15.15 6.10 9.32
CA LYS A 10 16.02 7.13 8.77
C LYS A 10 15.35 7.90 7.63
N LEU A 11 14.65 7.15 6.76
CA LEU A 11 13.93 7.79 5.66
C LEU A 11 12.77 8.65 6.19
N ILE A 12 12.09 8.19 7.22
CA ILE A 12 10.99 8.96 7.83
C ILE A 12 11.55 10.27 8.41
N GLU A 13 12.67 10.21 9.11
CA GLU A 13 13.30 11.40 9.67
C GLU A 13 13.66 12.44 8.61
N LYS A 14 14.09 11.97 7.43
CA LYS A 14 14.48 12.83 6.32
C LYS A 14 13.33 13.19 5.42
N ASP A 15 12.13 12.70 5.71
CA ASP A 15 10.95 12.87 4.86
C ASP A 15 11.21 12.32 3.46
N GLU A 16 11.89 11.18 3.41
CA GLU A 16 12.25 10.52 2.15
C GLU A 16 11.73 9.11 2.05
N LEU A 17 10.61 8.83 2.70
CA LEU A 17 10.03 7.48 2.68
C LEU A 17 9.74 6.98 1.26
N TRP A 18 9.56 7.91 0.31
CA TRP A 18 9.36 7.55 -1.08
C TRP A 18 10.50 6.70 -1.65
N ARG A 19 11.69 6.80 -1.07
CA ARG A 19 12.85 6.01 -1.51
C ARG A 19 12.62 4.52 -1.26
N PHE A 20 11.95 4.19 -0.16
CA PHE A 20 11.60 2.81 0.14
C PHE A 20 10.72 2.24 -0.98
N TYR A 21 9.74 3.02 -1.42
CA TYR A 21 8.79 2.56 -2.44
C TYR A 21 9.41 2.47 -3.82
N LYS A 22 10.62 2.97 -4.01
CA LYS A 22 11.39 2.82 -5.23
C LYS A 22 12.46 1.75 -5.11
N SER A 23 12.61 1.15 -3.93
CA SER A 23 13.62 0.13 -3.72
C SER A 23 13.28 -1.14 -4.48
N LYS A 24 14.33 -1.85 -4.86
CA LYS A 24 14.18 -3.13 -5.56
C LYS A 24 13.44 -4.14 -4.70
N GLU A 25 13.73 -4.15 -3.41
CA GLU A 25 13.10 -5.07 -2.46
C GLU A 25 11.59 -4.86 -2.42
N TRP A 26 11.15 -3.62 -2.32
CA TRP A 26 9.71 -3.33 -2.30
C TRP A 26 9.06 -3.68 -3.64
N ILE A 27 9.66 -3.24 -4.74
CA ILE A 27 9.08 -3.46 -6.08
C ILE A 27 8.94 -4.95 -6.35
N THR A 28 9.94 -5.76 -6.01
CA THR A 28 9.89 -7.20 -6.20
C THR A 28 8.76 -7.82 -5.37
N LEU A 29 8.65 -7.41 -4.12
CA LEU A 29 7.60 -7.92 -3.24
C LEU A 29 6.21 -7.48 -3.70
N ARG A 30 6.08 -6.21 -4.09
CA ARG A 30 4.82 -5.68 -4.62
C ARG A 30 4.35 -6.49 -5.83
N ASP A 31 5.27 -6.72 -6.77
CA ASP A 31 4.93 -7.45 -7.99
C ASP A 31 4.52 -8.90 -7.66
N ASN A 32 5.17 -9.48 -6.67
CA ASN A 32 4.83 -10.83 -6.23
C ASN A 32 3.41 -10.88 -5.63
N VAL A 33 3.06 -9.90 -4.82
CA VAL A 33 1.71 -9.81 -4.24
C VAL A 33 0.67 -9.63 -5.34
N LEU A 34 0.95 -8.75 -6.30
CA LEU A 34 0.03 -8.52 -7.41
C LEU A 34 -0.22 -9.82 -8.18
N MET A 35 0.83 -10.59 -8.41
CA MET A 35 0.71 -11.87 -9.11
C MET A 35 -0.11 -12.87 -8.29
N GLU A 36 0.17 -12.99 -7.00
CA GLU A 36 -0.55 -13.90 -6.11
C GLU A 36 -2.05 -13.59 -6.09
N GLN A 37 -2.38 -12.32 -6.12
CA GLN A 37 -3.77 -11.87 -5.99
C GLN A 37 -4.39 -11.55 -7.34
N HIS A 38 -3.72 -11.91 -8.43
CA HIS A 38 -4.23 -11.76 -9.81
C HIS A 38 -4.63 -10.33 -10.15
N ASN A 39 -3.95 -9.34 -9.59
CA ASN A 39 -4.27 -7.91 -9.75
C ASN A 39 -5.70 -7.57 -9.34
N GLU A 40 -6.33 -8.41 -8.53
CA GLU A 40 -7.70 -8.18 -8.06
C GLU A 40 -7.72 -7.37 -6.78
N CYS A 41 -8.56 -6.33 -6.74
CA CYS A 41 -8.74 -5.55 -5.52
C CYS A 41 -9.34 -6.43 -4.43
N GLN A 42 -8.62 -6.62 -3.34
CA GLN A 42 -9.07 -7.51 -2.27
C GLN A 42 -10.27 -6.93 -1.51
N LYS A 43 -10.38 -5.61 -1.41
CA LYS A 43 -11.52 -4.97 -0.76
C LYS A 43 -12.80 -5.15 -1.58
N CYS A 44 -12.70 -5.00 -2.91
CA CYS A 44 -13.84 -5.26 -3.78
C CYS A 44 -14.23 -6.73 -3.74
N LYS A 45 -13.23 -7.61 -3.71
CA LYS A 45 -13.45 -9.04 -3.66
C LYS A 45 -14.23 -9.45 -2.40
N ASP A 46 -13.95 -8.80 -1.28
CA ASP A 46 -14.68 -9.04 -0.02
C ASP A 46 -16.16 -8.70 -0.17
N ARG A 47 -16.49 -7.80 -1.10
CA ARG A 47 -17.89 -7.44 -1.38
C ARG A 47 -18.48 -8.23 -2.56
N GLY A 48 -17.76 -9.26 -3.01
CA GLY A 48 -18.24 -10.10 -4.11
C GLY A 48 -18.01 -9.51 -5.50
N ILE A 49 -17.13 -8.53 -5.62
CA ILE A 49 -16.86 -7.85 -6.88
C ILE A 49 -15.44 -8.17 -7.34
N ILE A 50 -15.32 -8.65 -8.60
CA ILE A 50 -14.00 -8.88 -9.18
C ILE A 50 -13.60 -7.63 -9.95
N LYS A 51 -12.58 -6.93 -9.45
CA LYS A 51 -12.08 -5.70 -10.08
C LYS A 51 -10.57 -5.80 -10.25
N ARG A 52 -10.11 -5.72 -11.49
CA ARG A 52 -8.68 -5.82 -11.84
C ARG A 52 -8.11 -4.55 -12.44
N TYR A 53 -8.96 -3.58 -12.75
CA TYR A 53 -8.54 -2.39 -13.48
C TYR A 53 -8.97 -1.13 -12.76
N ASP A 54 -8.09 -0.12 -12.80
CA ASP A 54 -8.43 1.24 -12.43
C ASP A 54 -8.75 2.01 -13.71
N THR A 55 -9.57 3.04 -13.59
CA THR A 55 -9.89 3.90 -14.73
C THR A 55 -9.25 5.25 -14.47
N ASP A 56 -8.45 5.73 -15.44
CA ASP A 56 -7.80 7.03 -15.28
C ASP A 56 -8.77 8.17 -15.64
N SER A 57 -8.29 9.43 -15.55
CA SER A 57 -9.11 10.59 -15.80
C SER A 57 -9.63 10.65 -17.24
N LYS A 58 -9.01 9.93 -18.15
CA LYS A 58 -9.41 9.87 -19.55
C LYS A 58 -10.32 8.67 -19.87
N GLY A 59 -10.68 7.92 -18.85
CA GLY A 59 -11.50 6.74 -19.01
C GLY A 59 -10.74 5.50 -19.45
N LYS A 60 -9.43 5.57 -19.50
CA LYS A 60 -8.60 4.44 -19.91
C LYS A 60 -8.39 3.48 -18.76
N LYS A 61 -8.52 2.19 -19.03
CA LYS A 61 -8.34 1.15 -18.02
C LYS A 61 -6.90 0.70 -17.94
N LYS A 62 -6.40 0.58 -16.71
CA LYS A 62 -5.06 0.03 -16.44
C LYS A 62 -5.16 -1.01 -15.35
N LEU A 63 -4.37 -2.07 -15.46
CA LEU A 63 -4.32 -3.07 -14.39
C LEU A 63 -3.99 -2.40 -13.07
N ILE A 64 -4.62 -2.88 -12.01
CA ILE A 64 -4.34 -2.40 -10.67
C ILE A 64 -2.91 -2.79 -10.30
N THR A 65 -2.12 -1.80 -9.87
CA THR A 65 -0.74 -2.02 -9.45
C THR A 65 -0.47 -1.48 -8.05
N THR A 66 -1.51 -1.09 -7.33
CA THR A 66 -1.37 -0.56 -5.98
C THR A 66 -1.48 -1.69 -4.97
N VAL A 67 -0.49 -1.79 -4.11
CA VAL A 67 -0.51 -2.73 -2.98
C VAL A 67 -0.51 -1.90 -1.70
N HIS A 68 -1.48 -2.15 -0.86
CA HIS A 68 -1.73 -1.41 0.36
C HIS A 68 -1.14 -2.13 1.57
N HIS A 69 -0.49 -1.36 2.46
CA HIS A 69 -0.05 -1.86 3.75
C HIS A 69 -1.19 -1.67 4.74
N GLU A 70 -1.73 -2.76 5.29
CA GLU A 70 -2.82 -2.65 6.27
C GLU A 70 -2.33 -1.94 7.53
N ARG A 71 -1.13 -2.30 8.00
CA ARG A 71 -0.44 -1.58 9.07
C ARG A 71 0.57 -0.65 8.41
N HIS A 72 0.40 0.65 8.60
CA HIS A 72 1.18 1.65 7.86
C HIS A 72 2.67 1.56 8.18
N VAL A 73 3.49 1.77 7.16
CA VAL A 73 4.94 1.66 7.28
C VAL A 73 5.50 2.61 8.34
N ARG A 74 4.93 3.81 8.45
CA ARG A 74 5.41 4.79 9.43
C ARG A 74 5.27 4.30 10.86
N ASP A 75 4.20 3.57 11.13
CA ASP A 75 3.90 3.09 12.47
C ASP A 75 4.48 1.71 12.73
N TYR A 76 4.65 0.93 11.68
CA TYR A 76 5.10 -0.46 11.77
C TYR A 76 6.19 -0.73 10.73
N PRO A 77 7.36 -0.06 10.85
CA PRO A 77 8.41 -0.25 9.85
C PRO A 77 8.90 -1.69 9.74
N GLU A 78 8.78 -2.46 10.79
CA GLU A 78 9.16 -3.87 10.75
C GLU A 78 8.30 -4.69 9.82
N LEU A 79 7.10 -4.20 9.47
CA LEU A 79 6.17 -4.90 8.59
C LEU A 79 6.23 -4.41 7.14
N ALA A 80 7.16 -3.50 6.84
CA ALA A 80 7.23 -2.87 5.52
C ALA A 80 7.42 -3.90 4.38
N LEU A 81 8.13 -4.97 4.65
CA LEU A 81 8.37 -6.03 3.67
C LEU A 81 7.76 -7.36 4.08
N SER A 82 6.70 -7.33 4.87
CA SER A 82 6.01 -8.53 5.34
C SER A 82 4.65 -8.66 4.67
N LYS A 83 4.32 -9.86 4.20
CA LYS A 83 3.00 -10.13 3.60
C LYS A 83 1.90 -10.29 4.63
N TYR A 84 2.28 -10.61 5.87
CA TYR A 84 1.34 -10.91 6.95
C TYR A 84 1.77 -10.23 8.24
N TYR A 85 0.82 -10.09 9.15
CA TYR A 85 1.13 -9.63 10.51
C TYR A 85 0.27 -10.39 11.49
N ILE A 86 0.65 -10.33 12.77
CA ILE A 86 -0.12 -10.97 13.84
C ILE A 86 -0.83 -9.84 14.60
N ASP A 87 -2.15 -9.91 14.67
CA ASP A 87 -2.91 -8.87 15.37
C ASP A 87 -2.91 -9.09 16.89
N GLU A 88 -3.61 -8.22 17.61
CA GLU A 88 -3.64 -8.24 19.06
C GLU A 88 -4.25 -9.51 19.62
N ASP A 89 -5.09 -10.17 18.84
CA ASP A 89 -5.74 -11.41 19.25
C ASP A 89 -4.90 -12.65 18.93
N GLY A 90 -3.73 -12.44 18.33
CA GLY A 90 -2.86 -13.54 17.94
C GLY A 90 -3.21 -14.14 16.58
N ALA A 91 -4.16 -13.55 15.86
CA ALA A 91 -4.57 -14.07 14.56
C ALA A 91 -3.64 -13.55 13.46
N LYS A 92 -3.31 -14.44 12.52
CA LYS A 92 -2.50 -14.06 11.37
C LYS A 92 -3.37 -13.37 10.34
N ARG A 93 -2.98 -12.15 9.96
CA ARG A 93 -3.74 -11.36 9.01
C ARG A 93 -2.87 -10.92 7.84
N ARG A 94 -3.51 -10.63 6.72
CA ARG A 94 -2.79 -10.17 5.54
C ARG A 94 -2.36 -8.72 5.72
N GLN A 95 -1.07 -8.46 5.53
CA GLN A 95 -0.50 -7.11 5.63
C GLN A 95 -0.50 -6.38 4.28
N LEU A 96 -0.24 -7.11 3.19
CA LEU A 96 -0.16 -6.52 1.86
C LEU A 96 -1.31 -7.02 1.00
N ASN A 97 -2.11 -6.09 0.50
CA ASN A 97 -3.25 -6.40 -0.33
C ASN A 97 -3.30 -5.53 -1.57
N THR A 98 -3.55 -6.16 -2.72
CA THR A 98 -3.85 -5.42 -3.94
C THR A 98 -5.15 -4.65 -3.72
N ILE A 99 -5.16 -3.38 -4.09
CA ILE A 99 -6.30 -2.51 -3.82
C ILE A 99 -6.48 -1.55 -4.99
N CYS A 100 -7.73 -1.28 -5.39
CA CYS A 100 -7.99 -0.29 -6.43
C CYS A 100 -7.91 1.11 -5.83
N LYS A 101 -7.74 2.10 -6.70
CA LYS A 101 -7.60 3.50 -6.26
C LYS A 101 -8.77 3.98 -5.44
N ALA A 102 -9.99 3.61 -5.84
CA ALA A 102 -11.18 4.03 -5.11
C ALA A 102 -11.17 3.50 -3.68
N CYS A 103 -10.86 2.22 -3.49
CA CYS A 103 -10.79 1.63 -2.17
C CYS A 103 -9.62 2.19 -1.37
N HIS A 104 -8.49 2.43 -2.02
CA HIS A 104 -7.33 3.02 -1.37
C HIS A 104 -7.64 4.40 -0.81
N ASN A 105 -8.37 5.20 -1.59
CA ASN A 105 -8.79 6.52 -1.12
C ASN A 105 -9.73 6.43 0.08
N ASN A 106 -10.59 5.41 0.10
CA ASN A 106 -11.49 5.21 1.24
C ASN A 106 -10.74 4.81 2.51
N GLU A 107 -9.59 4.15 2.37
CA GLU A 107 -8.77 3.78 3.53
C GLU A 107 -8.04 4.98 4.14
N HIS A 108 -8.05 6.12 3.44
CA HIS A 108 -7.37 7.34 3.88
C HIS A 108 -8.30 8.53 3.84
N PRO A 109 -9.38 8.53 4.64
CA PRO A 109 -10.36 9.63 4.61
C PRO A 109 -9.74 10.98 4.96
N GLU A 110 -8.70 11.01 5.78
CA GLU A 110 -8.01 12.26 6.11
C GLU A 110 -7.41 12.91 4.85
N LYS A 111 -6.94 12.11 3.93
CA LYS A 111 -6.42 12.63 2.66
C LYS A 111 -7.49 13.40 1.92
N GLN A 112 -8.70 12.87 1.86
CA GLN A 112 -9.80 13.50 1.18
C GLN A 112 -10.17 14.82 1.83
N LYS A 113 -10.20 14.86 3.15
CA LYS A 113 -10.52 16.07 3.89
C LYS A 113 -9.44 17.13 3.74
N LYS A 114 -8.20 16.72 3.58
CA LYS A 114 -7.05 17.61 3.54
C LYS A 114 -6.51 17.82 2.14
N ARG A 115 -7.29 17.56 1.12
CA ARG A 115 -6.80 17.68 -0.24
C ARG A 115 -6.31 19.08 -0.61
N ASN A 116 -6.70 20.08 0.15
CA ASN A 116 -6.20 21.43 -0.06
C ASN A 116 -4.76 21.62 0.41
N VAL A 117 -4.24 20.63 1.14
CA VAL A 117 -2.84 20.60 1.52
C VAL A 117 -2.21 19.37 0.87
N GLU A 118 -2.44 19.25 -0.36
CA GLU A 118 -2.15 18.06 -1.16
C GLU A 118 -0.70 17.63 -1.16
N LYS A 119 0.20 18.51 -0.83
CA LYS A 119 1.61 18.13 -0.73
C LYS A 119 1.83 17.02 0.29
N TYR A 120 0.95 16.90 1.27
CA TYR A 120 1.05 15.83 2.26
C TYR A 120 0.57 14.50 1.72
N ILE A 121 -0.27 14.57 0.73
CA ILE A 121 -0.86 13.38 0.13
C ILE A 121 0.20 12.56 -0.59
N ASN A 122 1.22 13.22 -1.10
CA ASN A 122 2.29 12.55 -1.83
C ASN A 122 2.96 11.48 -0.99
N GLU A 123 2.94 11.61 0.31
CA GLU A 123 3.56 10.65 1.20
C GLU A 123 2.76 9.36 1.33
N GLU A 124 1.52 9.42 0.88
CA GLU A 124 0.59 8.31 1.03
C GLU A 124 0.53 7.41 -0.19
N ARG A 125 1.42 7.57 -1.13
CA ARG A 125 1.43 6.78 -2.35
C ARG A 125 2.09 5.46 -2.13
N TRP A 126 1.55 4.56 -1.59
CA TRP A 126 2.15 3.25 -1.49
C TRP A 126 1.36 2.19 -2.29
#